data_c73c0ad57f57bd8c0817ebd41a68006c
#
_entry.id   c73c0ad57f57bd8c0817ebd41a68006c
#
_cell.length_a   1.000
_cell.length_b   1.000
_cell.length_c   1.000
_cell.angle_alpha   90.00
_cell.angle_beta   90.00
_cell.angle_gamma   90.00
#
_symmetry.space_group_name_H-M   'P 1'
#
loop_
_entity.id
_entity.type
_entity.pdbx_description
1 polymer ?
#
loop_
_entity_poly.entity_id
_entity_poly.type
_entity_poly.pdbx_seq_one_letter_code
_entity_poly.pdbx_strand_id
1 'polypeptide(L)'
;MRDPFQILAVPYRFIKGELCFCVFHRADSDIWQFIAGGGEDNEKPIQAALREIKEETSVTAEKLTALQSVAFVPAEVVAKNLRANWGKNIFVIPEYSFAFECNADPTISHEHCEYQWLPYDVARKLLKWDSNKVAMYEIMCRLRNNE
;
A
#
# COMPACT_ATOMS: atom_id res chain seq x y z
N MET A 1 -9.94 14.47 9.62
CA MET A 1 -10.39 13.47 10.58
C MET A 1 -10.12 12.08 10.01
N ARG A 2 -9.54 11.22 10.79
CA ARG A 2 -9.18 9.87 10.38
C ARG A 2 -10.43 8.98 10.28
N ASP A 3 -10.63 8.34 9.15
CA ASP A 3 -11.74 7.41 8.93
C ASP A 3 -11.33 5.96 9.24
N PRO A 4 -12.29 5.07 9.54
CA PRO A 4 -11.97 3.70 9.98
C PRO A 4 -11.72 2.75 8.80
N PHE A 5 -10.74 3.09 7.97
CA PHE A 5 -10.21 2.19 6.94
C PHE A 5 -8.78 2.57 6.60
N GLN A 6 -8.07 1.63 6.02
CA GLN A 6 -6.73 1.85 5.47
C GLN A 6 -6.69 1.49 4.00
N ILE A 7 -5.67 1.97 3.32
CA ILE A 7 -5.34 1.55 1.97
C ILE A 7 -3.93 0.97 1.92
N LEU A 8 -3.74 0.12 0.96
CA LEU A 8 -2.45 -0.42 0.57
C LEU A 8 -2.30 -0.14 -0.93
N ALA A 9 -1.20 0.46 -1.34
CA ALA A 9 -0.95 0.74 -2.75
C ALA A 9 0.37 0.12 -3.16
N VAL A 10 0.34 -0.66 -4.24
CA VAL A 10 1.47 -1.46 -4.68
C VAL A 10 1.98 -0.95 -6.03
N PRO A 11 3.17 -0.34 -6.05
CA PRO A 11 3.81 0.06 -7.31
C PRO A 11 4.47 -1.15 -7.97
N TYR A 12 4.25 -1.31 -9.27
CA TYR A 12 4.95 -2.33 -10.04
C TYR A 12 5.46 -1.74 -11.35
N ARG A 13 6.44 -2.39 -11.94
CA ARG A 13 6.91 -2.10 -13.29
C ARG A 13 7.67 -3.30 -13.85
N PHE A 14 7.87 -3.30 -15.15
CA PHE A 14 8.68 -4.32 -15.82
C PHE A 14 10.10 -3.77 -16.02
N ILE A 15 11.09 -4.50 -15.54
CA ILE A 15 12.50 -4.16 -15.70
C ILE A 15 13.10 -5.29 -16.54
N LYS A 16 13.51 -4.96 -17.76
CA LYS A 16 14.06 -5.95 -18.71
C LYS A 16 13.13 -7.15 -18.89
N GLY A 17 11.83 -6.88 -18.97
CA GLY A 17 10.81 -7.91 -19.13
C GLY A 17 10.39 -8.64 -17.86
N GLU A 18 11.00 -8.36 -16.73
CA GLU A 18 10.66 -8.98 -15.45
C GLU A 18 9.78 -8.07 -14.61
N LEU A 19 8.70 -8.65 -14.08
CA LEU A 19 7.80 -7.93 -13.20
C LEU A 19 8.47 -7.68 -11.84
N CYS A 20 8.60 -6.40 -11.49
CA CYS A 20 9.21 -5.97 -10.23
C CYS A 20 8.24 -5.10 -9.43
N PHE A 21 8.41 -5.14 -8.13
CA PHE A 21 7.58 -4.37 -7.18
C PHE A 21 8.47 -3.44 -6.37
N CYS A 22 7.96 -2.25 -6.08
CA CYS A 22 8.68 -1.30 -5.25
C CYS A 22 8.32 -1.52 -3.79
N VAL A 23 9.30 -1.91 -3.00
CA VAL A 23 9.14 -2.12 -1.55
C VAL A 23 9.85 -1.00 -0.81
N PHE A 24 9.28 -0.60 0.33
CA PHE A 24 9.75 0.53 1.13
C PHE A 24 10.16 0.07 2.51
N HIS A 25 11.32 0.54 2.96
CA HIS A 25 11.84 0.24 4.29
C HIS A 25 11.44 1.37 5.25
N ARG A 26 10.75 1.02 6.34
CA ARG A 26 10.32 2.02 7.32
C ARG A 26 11.51 2.64 8.02
N ALA A 27 11.42 3.96 8.29
CA ALA A 27 12.47 4.69 8.99
C ALA A 27 12.51 4.37 10.49
N ASP A 28 11.36 3.94 11.07
CA ASP A 28 11.20 3.72 12.51
C ASP A 28 11.40 2.26 12.95
N SER A 29 11.56 1.35 12.00
CA SER A 29 11.67 -0.09 12.30
C SER A 29 12.28 -0.83 11.11
N ASP A 30 12.71 -2.07 11.33
CA ASP A 30 13.25 -2.91 10.27
C ASP A 30 12.13 -3.68 9.55
N ILE A 31 11.16 -2.94 9.04
CA ILE A 31 10.00 -3.51 8.33
C ILE A 31 9.96 -2.99 6.91
N TRP A 32 9.82 -3.93 5.96
CA TRP A 32 9.59 -3.63 4.55
C TRP A 32 8.12 -3.84 4.21
N GLN A 33 7.55 -2.88 3.49
CA GLN A 33 6.13 -2.89 3.13
C GLN A 33 5.87 -2.08 1.87
N PHE A 34 4.64 -2.17 1.35
CA PHE A 34 4.17 -1.27 0.31
C PHE A 34 3.62 0.02 0.92
N ILE A 35 3.14 0.92 0.07
CA ILE A 35 2.56 2.20 0.52
C ILE A 35 1.29 1.90 1.32
N ALA A 36 1.20 2.43 2.52
CA ALA A 36 0.04 2.23 3.39
C ALA A 36 -0.34 3.55 4.07
N GLY A 37 -1.61 3.74 4.31
CA GLY A 37 -2.10 4.91 5.01
C GLY A 37 -3.59 4.83 5.23
N GLY A 38 -4.16 5.85 5.83
CA GLY A 38 -5.55 5.84 6.19
C GLY A 38 -6.41 6.84 5.45
N GLY A 39 -7.71 6.56 5.41
CA GLY A 39 -8.68 7.49 4.89
C GLY A 39 -8.86 8.69 5.80
N GLU A 40 -9.16 9.84 5.23
CA GLU A 40 -9.38 11.09 5.96
C GLU A 40 -10.58 11.84 5.35
N ASP A 41 -11.30 12.51 6.23
CA ASP A 41 -12.33 13.48 5.82
C ASP A 41 -13.33 12.95 4.78
N ASN A 42 -13.83 11.75 5.02
CA ASN A 42 -14.83 11.09 4.18
C ASN A 42 -14.33 10.78 2.75
N GLU A 43 -13.02 10.64 2.58
CA GLU A 43 -12.47 10.17 1.33
C GLU A 43 -13.00 8.78 0.97
N LYS A 44 -13.16 8.53 -0.33
CA LYS A 44 -13.31 7.14 -0.80
C LYS A 44 -11.94 6.46 -0.77
N PRO A 45 -11.89 5.13 -0.64
CA PRO A 45 -10.61 4.42 -0.62
C PRO A 45 -9.65 4.78 -1.75
N ILE A 46 -10.16 4.90 -2.99
CA ILE A 46 -9.31 5.27 -4.13
C ILE A 46 -8.72 6.67 -3.98
N GLN A 47 -9.47 7.61 -3.40
CA GLN A 47 -8.99 8.97 -3.17
C GLN A 47 -7.88 8.98 -2.11
N ALA A 48 -8.07 8.21 -1.04
CA ALA A 48 -7.06 8.05 -0.01
C ALA A 48 -5.78 7.43 -0.59
N ALA A 49 -5.92 6.42 -1.44
CA ALA A 49 -4.78 5.77 -2.09
C ALA A 49 -4.00 6.75 -2.97
N LEU A 50 -4.68 7.53 -3.78
CA LEU A 50 -4.02 8.56 -4.64
C LEU A 50 -3.26 9.58 -3.80
N ARG A 51 -3.86 10.03 -2.70
CA ARG A 51 -3.23 10.98 -1.79
C ARG A 51 -1.99 10.39 -1.13
N GLU A 52 -2.11 9.19 -0.57
CA GLU A 52 -0.98 8.53 0.11
C GLU A 52 0.17 8.23 -0.85
N ILE A 53 -0.11 7.81 -2.08
CA ILE A 53 0.92 7.62 -3.09
C ILE A 53 1.69 8.93 -3.31
N LYS A 54 0.96 10.03 -3.46
CA LYS A 54 1.57 11.35 -3.69
C LYS A 54 2.40 11.81 -2.50
N GLU A 55 1.87 11.65 -1.29
CA GLU A 55 2.56 12.05 -0.06
C GLU A 55 3.84 11.24 0.17
N GLU A 56 3.78 9.93 -0.02
CA GLU A 56 4.89 9.05 0.31
C GLU A 56 5.94 8.93 -0.78
N THR A 57 5.58 9.16 -2.05
CA THR A 57 6.49 8.92 -3.18
C THR A 57 6.68 10.11 -4.10
N SER A 58 5.89 11.16 -3.97
CA SER A 58 5.81 12.30 -4.90
C SER A 58 5.34 11.92 -6.31
N VAL A 59 4.89 10.68 -6.51
CA VAL A 59 4.39 10.19 -7.79
C VAL A 59 2.89 10.43 -7.87
N THR A 60 2.42 10.85 -9.06
CA THR A 60 0.99 10.90 -9.36
C THR A 60 0.64 9.63 -10.13
N ALA A 61 -0.17 8.75 -9.52
CA ALA A 61 -0.61 7.53 -10.16
C ALA A 61 -1.66 7.86 -11.23
N GLU A 62 -1.39 7.50 -12.49
CA GLU A 62 -2.29 7.80 -13.61
C GLU A 62 -3.44 6.79 -13.71
N LYS A 63 -3.15 5.53 -13.45
CA LYS A 63 -4.15 4.45 -13.47
C LYS A 63 -4.01 3.64 -12.21
N LEU A 64 -4.95 3.80 -11.32
CA LEU A 64 -5.00 3.07 -10.06
C LEU A 64 -6.08 2.01 -10.15
N THR A 65 -5.68 0.75 -10.04
CA THR A 65 -6.60 -0.39 -10.12
C THR A 65 -6.93 -0.89 -8.73
N ALA A 66 -8.24 -0.97 -8.42
CA ALA A 66 -8.68 -1.60 -7.18
C ALA A 66 -8.52 -3.11 -7.29
N LEU A 67 -7.87 -3.71 -6.29
CA LEU A 67 -7.70 -5.15 -6.22
C LEU A 67 -8.89 -5.81 -5.51
N GLN A 68 -9.01 -7.11 -5.63
CA GLN A 68 -9.97 -7.90 -4.87
C GLN A 68 -9.50 -8.10 -3.43
N SER A 69 -8.19 -8.03 -3.21
CA SER A 69 -7.59 -8.25 -1.90
C SER A 69 -8.03 -7.20 -0.90
N VAL A 70 -8.63 -7.65 0.18
CA VAL A 70 -9.01 -6.81 1.32
C VAL A 70 -8.53 -7.54 2.58
N ALA A 71 -7.81 -6.83 3.42
CA ALA A 71 -7.40 -7.37 4.71
C ALA A 71 -8.11 -6.60 5.81
N PHE A 72 -8.14 -7.17 7.00
CA PHE A 72 -8.61 -6.46 8.19
C PHE A 72 -7.43 -6.34 9.14
N VAL A 73 -7.25 -5.15 9.68
CA VAL A 73 -6.18 -4.87 10.63
C VAL A 73 -6.77 -4.41 11.97
N PRO A 74 -6.10 -4.68 13.09
CA PRO A 74 -6.58 -4.19 14.39
C PRO A 74 -6.75 -2.69 14.39
N ALA A 75 -7.85 -2.18 14.93
CA ALA A 75 -8.07 -0.74 15.01
C ALA A 75 -6.97 -0.01 15.78
N GLU A 76 -6.31 -0.71 16.69
CA GLU A 76 -5.23 -0.15 17.51
C GLU A 76 -3.96 0.22 16.73
N VAL A 77 -3.86 -0.15 15.43
CA VAL A 77 -2.77 0.36 14.60
C VAL A 77 -2.87 1.87 14.39
N VAL A 78 -4.06 2.43 14.62
CA VAL A 78 -4.30 3.88 14.60
C VAL A 78 -4.30 4.40 16.04
N ALA A 79 -3.61 5.50 16.27
CA ALA A 79 -3.52 6.09 17.61
C ALA A 79 -4.90 6.40 18.20
N LYS A 80 -5.05 6.20 19.50
CA LYS A 80 -6.33 6.33 20.19
C LYS A 80 -7.00 7.69 19.97
N ASN A 81 -6.24 8.76 19.97
CA ASN A 81 -6.77 10.11 19.76
C ASN A 81 -7.32 10.30 18.34
N LEU A 82 -6.77 9.61 17.34
CA LEU A 82 -7.22 9.71 15.96
C LEU A 82 -8.49 8.90 15.69
N ARG A 83 -8.79 7.91 16.51
CA ARG A 83 -9.98 7.06 16.34
C ARG A 83 -11.11 7.39 17.33
N ALA A 84 -11.02 8.51 17.98
CA ALA A 84 -12.02 8.93 18.98
C ALA A 84 -13.44 9.04 18.42
N ASN A 85 -13.58 9.34 17.13
CA ASN A 85 -14.87 9.55 16.47
C ASN A 85 -15.42 8.31 15.75
N TRP A 86 -14.77 7.16 15.90
CA TRP A 86 -15.20 5.94 15.19
C TRP A 86 -16.40 5.25 15.84
N GLY A 87 -16.84 5.70 16.98
CA GLY A 87 -17.89 5.03 17.74
C GLY A 87 -17.36 3.83 18.51
N LYS A 88 -18.27 3.16 19.21
CA LYS A 88 -17.93 2.00 20.03
C LYS A 88 -17.92 0.74 19.16
N ASN A 89 -17.14 -0.24 19.56
CA ASN A 89 -17.12 -1.57 18.95
C ASN A 89 -16.52 -1.63 17.55
N ILE A 90 -15.62 -0.72 17.21
CA ILE A 90 -14.75 -0.84 16.03
C ILE A 90 -13.44 -1.46 16.50
N PHE A 91 -13.27 -2.76 16.28
CA PHE A 91 -12.10 -3.52 16.74
C PHE A 91 -11.11 -3.79 15.62
N VAL A 92 -11.62 -3.91 14.39
CA VAL A 92 -10.82 -4.09 13.19
C VAL A 92 -11.32 -3.16 12.10
N ILE A 93 -10.40 -2.76 11.22
CA ILE A 93 -10.73 -1.89 10.08
C ILE A 93 -10.27 -2.54 8.78
N PRO A 94 -11.00 -2.34 7.68
CA PRO A 94 -10.59 -2.89 6.40
C PRO A 94 -9.39 -2.14 5.83
N GLU A 95 -8.53 -2.88 5.15
CA GLU A 95 -7.43 -2.34 4.35
C GLU A 95 -7.69 -2.70 2.89
N TYR A 96 -8.05 -1.69 2.09
CA TYR A 96 -8.34 -1.86 0.67
C TYR A 96 -7.05 -1.73 -0.14
N SER A 97 -6.85 -2.62 -1.11
CA SER A 97 -5.62 -2.71 -1.86
C SER A 97 -5.77 -2.20 -3.28
N PHE A 98 -4.73 -1.56 -3.77
CA PHE A 98 -4.66 -0.96 -5.10
C PHE A 98 -3.31 -1.25 -5.74
N ALA A 99 -3.30 -1.25 -7.06
CA ALA A 99 -2.08 -1.44 -7.83
C ALA A 99 -1.95 -0.37 -8.90
N PHE A 100 -0.71 0.02 -9.21
CA PHE A 100 -0.45 0.94 -10.31
C PHE A 100 0.92 0.67 -10.91
N GLU A 101 1.00 0.83 -12.23
CA GLU A 101 2.28 0.78 -12.92
C GLU A 101 3.01 2.10 -12.67
N CYS A 102 4.26 2.00 -12.21
CA CYS A 102 5.04 3.16 -11.81
C CYS A 102 6.39 3.11 -12.51
N ASN A 103 6.57 3.95 -13.52
CA ASN A 103 7.82 4.03 -14.28
C ASN A 103 8.72 5.17 -13.82
N ALA A 104 8.26 5.96 -12.84
CA ALA A 104 9.06 7.00 -12.20
C ALA A 104 9.66 6.44 -10.91
N ASP A 105 10.87 6.88 -10.56
CA ASP A 105 11.46 6.53 -9.29
C ASP A 105 10.86 7.40 -8.18
N PRO A 106 10.47 6.82 -7.06
CA PRO A 106 9.88 7.57 -5.97
C PRO A 106 10.88 8.48 -5.28
N THR A 107 10.37 9.62 -4.79
CA THR A 107 11.07 10.44 -3.80
C THR A 107 10.41 10.10 -2.47
N ILE A 108 11.12 9.37 -1.62
CA ILE A 108 10.53 8.87 -0.38
C ILE A 108 10.35 9.99 0.66
N SER A 109 9.27 9.85 1.46
CA SER A 109 8.99 10.74 2.58
C SER A 109 9.81 10.35 3.80
N HIS A 110 9.67 11.12 4.88
CA HIS A 110 10.36 10.85 6.15
C HIS A 110 9.91 9.53 6.82
N GLU A 111 8.83 8.93 6.37
CA GLU A 111 8.32 7.65 6.91
C GLU A 111 9.18 6.46 6.51
N HIS A 112 9.93 6.60 5.42
CA HIS A 112 10.78 5.54 4.89
C HIS A 112 12.22 6.00 4.74
N CYS A 113 13.18 5.09 4.90
CA CYS A 113 14.60 5.39 4.76
C CYS A 113 15.17 4.96 3.41
N GLU A 114 14.53 4.01 2.72
CA GLU A 114 14.95 3.54 1.40
C GLU A 114 13.82 2.82 0.68
N TYR A 115 13.99 2.59 -0.61
CA TYR A 115 13.13 1.74 -1.41
C TYR A 115 13.96 0.86 -2.33
N GLN A 116 13.38 -0.25 -2.80
CA GLN A 116 14.01 -1.14 -3.77
C GLN A 116 12.97 -1.67 -4.76
N TRP A 117 13.38 -1.81 -6.01
CA TRP A 117 12.59 -2.51 -7.03
C TRP A 117 13.06 -3.96 -7.08
N LEU A 118 12.17 -4.89 -6.73
CA LEU A 118 12.54 -6.30 -6.57
C LEU A 118 11.58 -7.21 -7.33
N PRO A 119 12.08 -8.31 -7.91
CA PRO A 119 11.22 -9.32 -8.51
C PRO A 119 10.37 -10.01 -7.43
N TYR A 120 9.32 -10.68 -7.87
CA TYR A 120 8.29 -11.25 -7.00
C TYR A 120 8.84 -12.05 -5.82
N ASP A 121 9.67 -13.05 -6.09
CA ASP A 121 10.15 -13.95 -5.03
C ASP A 121 11.01 -13.23 -3.99
N VAL A 122 11.81 -12.28 -4.42
CA VAL A 122 12.69 -11.50 -3.53
C VAL A 122 11.86 -10.54 -2.69
N ALA A 123 10.92 -9.82 -3.33
CA ALA A 123 10.03 -8.90 -2.63
C ALA A 123 9.20 -9.64 -1.57
N ARG A 124 8.65 -10.82 -1.94
CA ARG A 124 7.84 -11.62 -1.04
C ARG A 124 8.59 -12.02 0.24
N LYS A 125 9.85 -12.37 0.13
CA LYS A 125 10.66 -12.75 1.30
C LYS A 125 10.95 -11.57 2.21
N LEU A 126 11.09 -10.39 1.63
CA LEU A 126 11.43 -9.19 2.37
C LEU A 126 10.23 -8.57 3.09
N LEU A 127 9.05 -8.64 2.47
CA LEU A 127 7.83 -8.04 3.01
C LEU A 127 7.41 -8.68 4.34
N LYS A 128 7.03 -7.84 5.29
CA LYS A 128 6.61 -8.28 6.63
C LYS A 128 5.16 -8.78 6.65
N TRP A 129 4.24 -8.06 5.99
CA TRP A 129 2.81 -8.26 6.18
C TRP A 129 2.20 -9.20 5.15
N ASP A 130 1.37 -10.14 5.60
CA ASP A 130 0.68 -11.07 4.71
C ASP A 130 -0.24 -10.36 3.73
N SER A 131 -0.89 -9.28 4.14
CA SER A 131 -1.75 -8.50 3.25
C SER A 131 -0.99 -7.97 2.03
N ASN A 132 0.26 -7.56 2.23
CA ASN A 132 1.14 -7.10 1.15
C ASN A 132 1.46 -8.24 0.18
N LYS A 133 1.73 -9.42 0.72
CA LYS A 133 2.05 -10.61 -0.09
C LYS A 133 0.86 -11.08 -0.92
N VAL A 134 -0.34 -11.04 -0.34
CA VAL A 134 -1.57 -11.42 -1.05
C VAL A 134 -1.88 -10.43 -2.17
N ALA A 135 -1.78 -9.13 -1.90
CA ALA A 135 -1.99 -8.10 -2.92
C ALA A 135 -1.02 -8.27 -4.08
N MET A 136 0.25 -8.50 -3.79
CA MET A 136 1.28 -8.72 -4.79
C MET A 136 0.98 -9.97 -5.66
N TYR A 137 0.52 -11.02 -5.01
CA TYR A 137 0.12 -12.25 -5.70
C TYR A 137 -1.03 -11.97 -6.69
N GLU A 138 -2.05 -11.24 -6.25
CA GLU A 138 -3.18 -10.88 -7.12
C GLU A 138 -2.72 -10.09 -8.34
N ILE A 139 -1.80 -9.13 -8.15
CA ILE A 139 -1.26 -8.33 -9.24
C ILE A 139 -0.58 -9.25 -10.27
N MET A 140 0.25 -10.17 -9.80
CA MET A 140 0.94 -11.12 -10.67
C MET A 140 -0.07 -11.94 -11.50
N CYS A 141 -1.14 -12.43 -10.86
CA CYS A 141 -2.17 -13.20 -11.55
C CYS A 141 -2.91 -12.35 -12.60
N ARG A 142 -3.26 -11.12 -12.27
CA ARG A 142 -3.96 -10.22 -13.19
C ARG A 142 -3.11 -9.92 -14.42
N LEU A 143 -1.82 -9.67 -14.24
CA LEU A 143 -0.93 -9.34 -15.35
C LEU A 143 -0.68 -10.56 -16.25
N ARG A 144 -0.63 -11.76 -15.69
CA ARG A 144 -0.54 -12.99 -16.47
C ARG A 144 -1.77 -13.24 -17.34
N ASN A 145 -2.95 -12.97 -16.79
CA ASN A 145 -4.21 -13.19 -17.51
C ASN A 145 -4.44 -12.20 -18.64
N ASN A 146 -3.73 -11.09 -18.64
CA ASN A 146 -3.83 -10.04 -19.66
C ASN A 146 -2.78 -10.18 -20.78
N GLU A 147 -1.97 -11.23 -20.74
CA GLU A 147 -0.96 -11.50 -21.77
C GLU A 147 -1.55 -12.13 -23.02
#